data_254c44dcdde8c2d6f496c7bdd360ee88
#
_entry.id   254c44dcdde8c2d6f496c7bdd360ee88
#
_cell.length_a   1.000
_cell.length_b   1.000
_cell.length_c   1.000
_cell.angle_alpha   90.00
_cell.angle_beta   90.00
_cell.angle_gamma   90.00
#
_symmetry.space_group_name_H-M   'P 1'
#
loop_
_entity.id
_entity.type
_entity.pdbx_description
1 polymer ?
#
loop_
_entity_poly.entity_id
_entity_poly.type
_entity_poly.pdbx_seq_one_letter_code
_entity_poly.pdbx_strand_id
1 'polypeptide(L)'
;MKKIFNISNNTKGLFLMLLGQLSFAINDSLVKFMVKGSEDNFSTLSIIFIRGFFSSILILIIIILFTKNNLKKTFKNKKSYLRGFFEVLTAIFFFAGLILMPMANVYTLLMTAPFIVTMYSFIILKEKVGVRRWSAVLIGFIGVIIVINPKNLEFGWLFILPIISAFFLTLRDVVT
;
A
#
# COMPACT_ATOMS: atom_id res chain seq x y z
N MET A 1 -11.64 13.76 -38.65
CA MET A 1 -11.57 12.58 -37.78
C MET A 1 -10.76 12.84 -36.52
N LYS A 2 -11.23 13.68 -35.59
CA LYS A 2 -10.49 14.01 -34.31
C LYS A 2 -11.47 14.12 -33.11
N LYS A 3 -12.50 13.28 -33.04
CA LYS A 3 -13.54 13.34 -31.99
C LYS A 3 -13.78 12.03 -31.23
N ILE A 4 -12.84 11.07 -31.23
CA ILE A 4 -13.13 9.73 -30.70
C ILE A 4 -12.62 9.49 -29.27
N PHE A 5 -11.80 10.34 -28.67
CA PHE A 5 -11.34 10.13 -27.27
C PHE A 5 -11.26 11.43 -26.46
N ASN A 6 -12.39 12.09 -26.27
CA ASN A 6 -12.49 13.09 -25.20
C ASN A 6 -12.90 12.37 -23.90
N ILE A 7 -12.03 11.45 -23.45
CA ILE A 7 -12.16 10.78 -22.16
C ILE A 7 -12.01 11.86 -21.08
N SER A 8 -12.99 11.96 -20.19
CA SER A 8 -12.96 12.93 -19.10
C SER A 8 -11.68 12.73 -18.26
N ASN A 9 -11.16 13.79 -17.67
CA ASN A 9 -9.94 13.70 -16.85
C ASN A 9 -10.10 12.69 -15.69
N ASN A 10 -11.32 12.51 -15.18
CA ASN A 10 -11.64 11.51 -14.17
C ASN A 10 -11.49 10.08 -14.71
N THR A 11 -11.95 9.82 -15.94
CA THR A 11 -11.81 8.48 -16.54
C THR A 11 -10.35 8.15 -16.85
N LYS A 12 -9.57 9.14 -17.27
CA LYS A 12 -8.11 8.96 -17.44
C LYS A 12 -7.43 8.64 -16.11
N GLY A 13 -7.80 9.35 -15.05
CA GLY A 13 -7.29 9.10 -13.70
C GLY A 13 -7.62 7.70 -13.19
N LEU A 14 -8.86 7.24 -13.37
CA LEU A 14 -9.28 5.88 -13.04
C LEU A 14 -8.49 4.82 -13.80
N PHE A 15 -8.31 5.01 -15.11
CA PHE A 15 -7.55 4.07 -15.93
C PHE A 15 -6.08 3.97 -15.51
N LEU A 16 -5.44 5.12 -15.24
CA LEU A 16 -4.06 5.16 -14.73
C LEU A 16 -3.93 4.51 -13.35
N MET A 17 -4.92 4.71 -12.49
CA MET A 17 -4.97 4.06 -11.16
C MET A 17 -5.09 2.53 -11.30
N LEU A 18 -5.94 2.03 -12.19
CA LEU A 18 -6.08 0.60 -12.44
C LEU A 18 -4.79 -0.02 -12.98
N LEU A 19 -4.13 0.65 -13.95
CA LEU A 19 -2.83 0.22 -14.46
C LEU A 19 -1.76 0.20 -13.36
N GLY A 20 -1.75 1.21 -12.49
CA GLY A 20 -0.86 1.25 -11.33
C GLY A 20 -1.08 0.07 -10.39
N GLN A 21 -2.33 -0.23 -10.04
CA GLN A 21 -2.66 -1.36 -9.17
C GLN A 21 -2.30 -2.72 -9.81
N LEU A 22 -2.53 -2.87 -11.11
CA LEU A 22 -2.12 -4.06 -11.85
C LEU A 22 -0.59 -4.25 -11.80
N SER A 23 0.16 -3.17 -12.02
CA SER A 23 1.62 -3.19 -11.95
C SER A 23 2.13 -3.57 -10.56
N PHE A 24 1.49 -3.07 -9.49
CA PHE A 24 1.79 -3.48 -8.11
C PHE A 24 1.50 -4.96 -7.88
N ALA A 25 0.35 -5.46 -8.31
CA ALA A 25 -0.02 -6.86 -8.13
C ALA A 25 0.95 -7.81 -8.85
N ILE A 26 1.35 -7.48 -10.08
CA ILE A 26 2.36 -8.23 -10.83
C ILE A 26 3.71 -8.22 -10.09
N ASN A 27 4.16 -7.04 -9.66
CA ASN A 27 5.41 -6.89 -8.94
C ASN A 27 5.44 -7.74 -7.65
N ASP A 28 4.38 -7.68 -6.84
CA ASP A 28 4.31 -8.41 -5.57
C ASP A 28 4.20 -9.92 -5.80
N SER A 29 3.53 -10.34 -6.88
CA SER A 29 3.50 -11.74 -7.31
C SER A 29 4.89 -12.24 -7.69
N LEU A 30 5.67 -11.43 -8.42
CA LEU A 30 7.05 -11.76 -8.77
C LEU A 30 7.94 -11.86 -7.54
N VAL A 31 7.84 -10.93 -6.60
CA VAL A 31 8.59 -10.99 -5.33
C VAL A 31 8.27 -12.28 -4.58
N LYS A 32 6.99 -12.62 -4.46
CA LYS A 32 6.56 -13.84 -3.78
C LYS A 32 7.08 -15.09 -4.49
N PHE A 33 7.05 -15.11 -5.82
CA PHE A 33 7.60 -16.21 -6.62
C PHE A 33 9.10 -16.37 -6.42
N MET A 34 9.86 -15.26 -6.44
CA MET A 34 11.31 -15.30 -6.23
C MET A 34 11.70 -15.79 -4.84
N VAL A 35 10.94 -15.43 -3.80
CA VAL A 35 11.22 -15.88 -2.42
C VAL A 35 10.89 -17.36 -2.21
N LYS A 36 9.79 -17.84 -2.80
CA LYS A 36 9.32 -19.22 -2.57
C LYS A 36 9.78 -20.22 -3.64
N GLY A 37 10.10 -19.76 -4.84
CA GLY A 37 10.38 -20.60 -6.01
C GLY A 37 11.85 -20.76 -6.35
N SER A 38 12.76 -20.01 -5.77
CA SER A 38 14.19 -20.13 -6.02
C SER A 38 14.82 -21.13 -5.07
N GLU A 39 15.54 -22.11 -5.61
CA GLU A 39 16.37 -23.05 -4.84
C GLU A 39 17.45 -22.35 -4.00
N ASP A 40 17.83 -21.16 -4.38
CA ASP A 40 18.90 -20.35 -3.76
C ASP A 40 18.45 -19.51 -2.56
N ASN A 41 17.33 -19.81 -1.91
CA ASN A 41 16.88 -19.16 -0.65
C ASN A 41 17.26 -17.68 -0.54
N PHE A 42 16.94 -16.86 -1.53
CA PHE A 42 17.18 -15.41 -1.46
C PHE A 42 16.48 -14.83 -0.22
N SER A 43 17.27 -14.23 0.65
CA SER A 43 16.69 -13.56 1.81
C SER A 43 15.68 -12.51 1.35
N THR A 44 14.50 -12.55 1.93
CA THR A 44 13.44 -11.56 1.69
C THR A 44 13.95 -10.14 1.79
N LEU A 45 14.82 -9.87 2.79
CA LEU A 45 15.42 -8.55 2.99
C LEU A 45 16.29 -8.15 1.81
N SER A 46 17.04 -9.06 1.22
CA SER A 46 17.87 -8.79 0.04
C SER A 46 17.03 -8.37 -1.16
N ILE A 47 15.92 -9.06 -1.40
CA ILE A 47 15.01 -8.74 -2.53
C ILE A 47 14.37 -7.35 -2.32
N ILE A 48 13.90 -7.06 -1.10
CA ILE A 48 13.31 -5.76 -0.76
C ILE A 48 14.34 -4.64 -0.91
N PHE A 49 15.58 -4.89 -0.45
CA PHE A 49 16.66 -3.90 -0.56
C PHE A 49 17.03 -3.61 -2.02
N ILE A 50 17.25 -4.63 -2.82
CA ILE A 50 17.60 -4.50 -4.25
C ILE A 50 16.48 -3.77 -4.99
N ARG A 51 15.23 -4.16 -4.80
CA ARG A 51 14.07 -3.50 -5.38
C ARG A 51 14.00 -2.02 -4.98
N GLY A 52 14.15 -1.72 -3.70
CA GLY A 52 14.13 -0.35 -3.17
C GLY A 52 15.24 0.50 -3.74
N PHE A 53 16.45 -0.07 -3.87
CA PHE A 53 17.60 0.61 -4.44
C PHE A 53 17.38 1.00 -5.90
N PHE A 54 16.99 0.05 -6.76
CA PHE A 54 16.71 0.34 -8.17
C PHE A 54 15.55 1.30 -8.37
N SER A 55 14.47 1.14 -7.60
CA SER A 55 13.32 2.05 -7.65
C SER A 55 13.70 3.47 -7.24
N SER A 56 14.54 3.62 -6.22
CA SER A 56 15.03 4.94 -5.76
C SER A 56 15.88 5.64 -6.84
N ILE A 57 16.77 4.90 -7.50
CA ILE A 57 17.59 5.44 -8.59
C ILE A 57 16.68 5.89 -9.76
N LEU A 58 15.73 5.06 -10.15
CA LEU A 58 14.82 5.36 -11.25
C LEU A 58 13.97 6.60 -10.96
N ILE A 59 13.41 6.70 -9.76
CA ILE A 59 12.66 7.88 -9.32
C ILE A 59 13.55 9.11 -9.28
N LEU A 60 14.79 9.00 -8.79
CA LEU A 60 15.75 10.11 -8.76
C LEU A 60 16.04 10.62 -10.18
N ILE A 61 16.27 9.72 -11.14
CA ILE A 61 16.48 10.08 -12.54
C ILE A 61 15.26 10.81 -13.09
N ILE A 62 14.05 10.30 -12.87
CA ILE A 62 12.80 10.92 -13.31
C ILE A 62 12.66 12.34 -12.73
N ILE A 63 12.93 12.50 -11.44
CA ILE A 63 12.84 13.81 -10.77
C ILE A 63 13.86 14.79 -11.38
N ILE A 64 15.09 14.36 -11.62
CA ILE A 64 16.14 15.22 -12.22
C ILE A 64 15.74 15.64 -13.64
N LEU A 65 15.20 14.72 -14.44
CA LEU A 65 14.87 14.99 -15.86
C LEU A 65 13.59 15.83 -16.01
N PHE A 66 12.58 15.59 -15.20
CA PHE A 66 11.24 16.17 -15.40
C PHE A 66 10.84 17.25 -14.39
N THR A 67 11.52 17.34 -13.23
CA THR A 67 11.10 18.24 -12.16
C THR A 67 12.12 19.38 -11.99
N LYS A 68 11.70 20.61 -12.33
CA LYS A 68 12.49 21.83 -12.08
C LYS A 68 12.43 22.31 -10.62
N ASN A 69 11.79 21.56 -9.73
CA ASN A 69 11.57 21.95 -8.35
C ASN A 69 12.83 21.79 -7.48
N ASN A 70 12.98 22.68 -6.52
CA ASN A 70 14.10 22.71 -5.57
C ASN A 70 14.06 21.48 -4.65
N LEU A 71 14.74 20.40 -5.01
CA LEU A 71 14.89 19.17 -4.23
C LEU A 71 15.33 19.46 -2.78
N LYS A 72 16.19 20.50 -2.58
CA LYS A 72 16.65 20.95 -1.25
C LYS A 72 15.50 21.29 -0.31
N LYS A 73 14.39 21.83 -0.80
CA LYS A 73 13.21 22.17 0.03
C LYS A 73 12.48 20.92 0.52
N THR A 74 12.40 19.90 -0.31
CA THR A 74 11.78 18.61 0.05
C THR A 74 12.61 17.85 1.08
N PHE A 75 13.93 17.83 0.92
CA PHE A 75 14.85 17.21 1.89
C PHE A 75 14.92 17.94 3.23
N LYS A 76 14.55 19.21 3.33
CA LYS A 76 14.52 19.96 4.59
C LYS A 76 13.24 19.74 5.41
N ASN A 77 12.23 19.12 4.83
CA ASN A 77 10.93 18.96 5.49
C ASN A 77 10.92 17.71 6.40
N LYS A 78 10.84 17.92 7.73
CA LYS A 78 10.74 16.82 8.72
C LYS A 78 9.58 15.86 8.47
N LYS A 79 8.46 16.33 7.92
CA LYS A 79 7.31 15.49 7.56
C LYS A 79 7.66 14.44 6.49
N SER A 80 8.52 14.79 5.52
CA SER A 80 8.97 13.86 4.49
C SER A 80 9.75 12.69 5.07
N TYR A 81 10.60 12.93 6.06
CA TYR A 81 11.33 11.87 6.76
C TYR A 81 10.41 10.97 7.57
N LEU A 82 9.45 11.57 8.30
CA LEU A 82 8.48 10.81 9.07
C LEU A 82 7.60 9.93 8.18
N ARG A 83 7.17 10.46 7.03
CA ARG A 83 6.45 9.72 6.00
C ARG A 83 7.27 8.54 5.48
N GLY A 84 8.56 8.79 5.15
CA GLY A 84 9.47 7.73 4.70
C GLY A 84 9.69 6.65 5.75
N PHE A 85 9.78 7.02 7.01
CA PHE A 85 9.89 6.07 8.11
C PHE A 85 8.66 5.15 8.20
N PHE A 86 7.45 5.71 8.15
CA PHE A 86 6.23 4.90 8.13
C PHE A 86 6.11 4.04 6.88
N GLU A 87 6.59 4.51 5.73
CA GLU A 87 6.64 3.73 4.49
C GLU A 87 7.50 2.47 4.65
N VAL A 88 8.69 2.62 5.26
CA VAL A 88 9.60 1.49 5.51
C VAL A 88 8.95 0.47 6.45
N LEU A 89 8.33 0.93 7.55
CA LEU A 89 7.61 0.04 8.46
C LEU A 89 6.45 -0.68 7.76
N THR A 90 5.66 0.04 6.97
CA THR A 90 4.59 -0.54 6.15
C THR A 90 5.13 -1.65 5.26
N ALA A 91 6.24 -1.39 4.54
CA ALA A 91 6.84 -2.36 3.64
C ALA A 91 7.35 -3.61 4.37
N ILE A 92 8.02 -3.46 5.50
CA ILE A 92 8.55 -4.58 6.29
C ILE A 92 7.41 -5.52 6.71
N PHE A 93 6.35 -4.99 7.32
CA PHE A 93 5.22 -5.80 7.79
C PHE A 93 4.40 -6.38 6.63
N PHE A 94 4.24 -5.62 5.55
CA PHE A 94 3.55 -6.08 4.35
C PHE A 94 4.27 -7.28 3.71
N PHE A 95 5.56 -7.16 3.45
CA PHE A 95 6.33 -8.23 2.81
C PHE A 95 6.49 -9.44 3.73
N ALA A 96 6.64 -9.24 5.04
CA ALA A 96 6.61 -10.34 6.00
C ALA A 96 5.29 -11.13 5.89
N GLY A 97 4.15 -10.43 5.87
CA GLY A 97 2.85 -11.04 5.64
C GLY A 97 2.75 -11.75 4.28
N LEU A 98 3.23 -11.10 3.21
CA LEU A 98 3.16 -11.63 1.84
C LEU A 98 3.89 -12.97 1.67
N ILE A 99 4.98 -13.17 2.40
CA ILE A 99 5.78 -14.39 2.34
C ILE A 99 5.16 -15.50 3.17
N LEU A 100 4.68 -15.17 4.36
CA LEU A 100 4.17 -16.15 5.32
C LEU A 100 2.73 -16.58 5.05
N MET A 101 1.96 -15.77 4.29
CA MET A 101 0.53 -15.99 4.06
C MET A 101 0.18 -15.99 2.56
N PRO A 102 -0.99 -16.57 2.19
CA PRO A 102 -1.55 -16.37 0.85
C PRO A 102 -1.74 -14.89 0.53
N MET A 103 -1.38 -14.50 -0.69
CA MET A 103 -1.44 -13.11 -1.16
C MET A 103 -2.84 -12.50 -1.00
N ALA A 104 -3.89 -13.28 -1.29
CA ALA A 104 -5.27 -12.87 -1.13
C ALA A 104 -5.59 -12.43 0.31
N ASN A 105 -5.12 -13.17 1.32
CA ASN A 105 -5.34 -12.84 2.72
C ASN A 105 -4.63 -11.55 3.12
N VAL A 106 -3.40 -11.33 2.66
CA VAL A 106 -2.63 -10.11 2.94
C VAL A 106 -3.33 -8.89 2.37
N TYR A 107 -3.72 -8.92 1.10
CA TYR A 107 -4.44 -7.80 0.48
C TYR A 107 -5.81 -7.55 1.11
N THR A 108 -6.52 -8.61 1.47
CA THR A 108 -7.82 -8.48 2.13
C THR A 108 -7.68 -7.81 3.50
N LEU A 109 -6.64 -8.17 4.27
CA LEU A 109 -6.36 -7.52 5.55
C LEU A 109 -5.91 -6.07 5.39
N LEU A 110 -5.16 -5.73 4.32
CA LEU A 110 -4.84 -4.34 4.01
C LEU A 110 -6.09 -3.48 3.76
N MET A 111 -7.19 -4.07 3.31
CA MET A 111 -8.46 -3.36 3.18
C MET A 111 -9.04 -2.88 4.52
N THR A 112 -8.42 -3.22 5.64
CA THR A 112 -8.72 -2.59 6.95
C THR A 112 -8.19 -1.16 7.05
N ALA A 113 -7.25 -0.73 6.20
CA ALA A 113 -6.69 0.62 6.22
C ALA A 113 -7.76 1.74 6.13
N PRO A 114 -8.77 1.70 5.25
CA PRO A 114 -9.84 2.70 5.23
C PRO A 114 -10.63 2.77 6.53
N PHE A 115 -10.78 1.63 7.25
CA PHE A 115 -11.39 1.58 8.56
C PHE A 115 -10.54 2.35 9.59
N ILE A 116 -9.23 2.07 9.62
CA ILE A 116 -8.28 2.73 10.53
C ILE A 116 -8.24 4.24 10.26
N VAL A 117 -8.18 4.66 8.98
CA VAL A 117 -8.24 6.08 8.58
C VAL A 117 -9.52 6.75 9.09
N THR A 118 -10.66 6.08 8.94
CA THR A 118 -11.95 6.63 9.37
C THR A 118 -12.04 6.77 10.88
N MET A 119 -11.57 5.76 11.62
CA MET A 119 -11.45 5.81 13.08
C MET A 119 -10.50 6.91 13.55
N TYR A 120 -9.36 7.06 12.90
CA TYR A 120 -8.39 8.11 13.18
C TYR A 120 -9.01 9.52 12.97
N SER A 121 -9.68 9.72 11.83
CA SER A 121 -10.36 10.99 11.52
C SER A 121 -11.43 11.33 12.57
N PHE A 122 -12.20 10.32 12.99
CA PHE A 122 -13.26 10.51 14.00
C PHE A 122 -12.70 10.82 15.40
N ILE A 123 -11.71 10.03 15.87
CA ILE A 123 -11.22 10.09 17.26
C ILE A 123 -10.21 11.24 17.42
N ILE A 124 -9.23 11.34 16.53
CA ILE A 124 -8.09 12.26 16.70
C ILE A 124 -8.36 13.61 16.03
N LEU A 125 -8.84 13.61 14.78
CA LEU A 125 -9.15 14.85 14.08
C LEU A 125 -10.51 15.44 14.48
N LYS A 126 -11.33 14.66 15.24
CA LYS A 126 -12.68 15.06 15.67
C LYS A 126 -13.58 15.50 14.50
N GLU A 127 -13.34 14.93 13.32
CA GLU A 127 -14.15 15.22 12.14
C GLU A 127 -15.52 14.56 12.26
N LYS A 128 -16.57 15.25 11.79
CA LYS A 128 -17.92 14.68 11.70
C LYS A 128 -17.97 13.69 10.54
N VAL A 129 -17.72 12.41 10.82
CA VAL A 129 -17.81 11.36 9.82
C VAL A 129 -19.29 11.03 9.57
N GLY A 130 -19.77 11.29 8.35
CA GLY A 130 -21.16 11.03 7.98
C GLY A 130 -21.51 9.53 7.92
N VAL A 131 -22.80 9.22 8.11
CA VAL A 131 -23.32 7.85 8.12
C VAL A 131 -22.94 7.06 6.85
N ARG A 132 -22.90 7.71 5.69
CA ARG A 132 -22.48 7.06 4.42
C ARG A 132 -21.04 6.52 4.48
N ARG A 133 -20.13 7.23 5.12
CA ARG A 133 -18.73 6.78 5.25
C ARG A 133 -18.63 5.61 6.23
N TRP A 134 -19.37 5.67 7.34
CA TRP A 134 -19.45 4.57 8.30
C TRP A 134 -20.05 3.30 7.68
N SER A 135 -21.17 3.42 6.94
CA SER A 135 -21.79 2.28 6.30
C SER A 135 -20.89 1.64 5.24
N ALA A 136 -20.21 2.44 4.42
CA ALA A 136 -19.27 1.93 3.41
C ALA A 136 -18.11 1.17 4.06
N VAL A 137 -17.56 1.69 5.15
CA VAL A 137 -16.47 1.06 5.90
C VAL A 137 -16.91 -0.25 6.55
N LEU A 138 -18.10 -0.28 7.16
CA LEU A 138 -18.66 -1.49 7.77
C LEU A 138 -18.93 -2.59 6.73
N ILE A 139 -19.51 -2.23 5.59
CA ILE A 139 -19.75 -3.18 4.48
C ILE A 139 -18.42 -3.74 3.98
N GLY A 140 -17.41 -2.88 3.78
CA GLY A 140 -16.07 -3.31 3.41
C GLY A 140 -15.44 -4.26 4.43
N PHE A 141 -15.59 -3.98 5.72
CA PHE A 141 -15.08 -4.83 6.80
C PHE A 141 -15.78 -6.20 6.87
N ILE A 142 -17.08 -6.24 6.64
CA ILE A 142 -17.82 -7.51 6.51
C ILE A 142 -17.26 -8.32 5.32
N GLY A 143 -16.98 -7.67 4.19
CA GLY A 143 -16.33 -8.31 3.04
C GLY A 143 -14.97 -8.93 3.41
N VAL A 144 -14.15 -8.22 4.18
CA VAL A 144 -12.87 -8.74 4.71
C VAL A 144 -13.07 -10.01 5.53
N ILE A 145 -14.03 -10.02 6.45
CA ILE A 145 -14.34 -11.19 7.30
C ILE A 145 -14.77 -12.39 6.45
N ILE A 146 -15.61 -12.17 5.44
CA ILE A 146 -16.10 -13.23 4.54
C ILE A 146 -14.94 -13.87 3.77
N VAL A 147 -14.04 -13.05 3.22
CA VAL A 147 -12.90 -13.55 2.41
C VAL A 147 -11.88 -14.30 3.27
N ILE A 148 -11.58 -13.82 4.47
CA ILE A 148 -10.61 -14.47 5.38
C ILE A 148 -11.11 -15.83 5.84
N ASN A 149 -12.44 -16.04 5.90
CA ASN A 149 -13.08 -17.26 6.38
C ASN A 149 -12.43 -17.78 7.69
N PRO A 150 -12.79 -17.20 8.85
CA PRO A 150 -12.10 -17.48 10.12
C PRO A 150 -12.13 -18.94 10.58
N LYS A 151 -12.90 -19.80 9.93
CA LYS A 151 -12.91 -21.25 10.19
C LYS A 151 -11.62 -21.96 9.71
N ASN A 152 -10.89 -21.35 8.77
CA ASN A 152 -9.63 -21.88 8.23
C ASN A 152 -8.42 -21.11 8.77
N LEU A 153 -8.39 -20.84 10.07
CA LEU A 153 -7.32 -20.05 10.72
C LEU A 153 -6.02 -20.86 10.87
N GLU A 154 -5.49 -21.41 9.77
CA GLU A 154 -4.17 -22.03 9.77
C GLU A 154 -3.04 -21.05 10.09
N PHE A 155 -3.28 -19.74 9.91
CA PHE A 155 -2.27 -18.70 10.03
C PHE A 155 -2.24 -17.98 11.39
N GLY A 156 -3.20 -18.25 12.29
CA GLY A 156 -3.21 -17.78 13.67
C GLY A 156 -2.80 -16.31 13.86
N TRP A 157 -1.73 -16.07 14.62
CA TRP A 157 -1.20 -14.75 14.92
C TRP A 157 -0.60 -13.99 13.73
N LEU A 158 -0.31 -14.66 12.60
CA LEU A 158 0.28 -14.03 11.40
C LEU A 158 -0.63 -12.97 10.78
N PHE A 159 -1.96 -13.03 11.00
CA PHE A 159 -2.89 -11.99 10.55
C PHE A 159 -2.57 -10.59 11.10
N ILE A 160 -1.85 -10.53 12.20
CA ILE A 160 -1.41 -9.28 12.82
C ILE A 160 -0.46 -8.49 11.90
N LEU A 161 0.38 -9.15 11.09
CA LEU A 161 1.37 -8.49 10.24
C LEU A 161 0.75 -7.53 9.21
N PRO A 162 -0.21 -7.95 8.37
CA PRO A 162 -0.86 -7.03 7.44
C PRO A 162 -1.70 -5.95 8.12
N ILE A 163 -2.26 -6.22 9.31
CA ILE A 163 -3.01 -5.23 10.08
C ILE A 163 -2.07 -4.13 10.60
N ILE A 164 -0.90 -4.49 11.12
CA ILE A 164 0.14 -3.53 11.52
C ILE A 164 0.62 -2.74 10.30
N SER A 165 0.80 -3.40 9.16
CA SER A 165 1.13 -2.72 7.90
C SER A 165 0.05 -1.70 7.52
N ALA A 166 -1.24 -2.05 7.59
CA ALA A 166 -2.35 -1.15 7.33
C ALA A 166 -2.39 0.05 8.29
N PHE A 167 -2.00 -0.16 9.56
CA PHE A 167 -1.89 0.90 10.54
C PHE A 167 -0.77 1.89 10.18
N PHE A 168 0.43 1.43 9.85
CA PHE A 168 1.53 2.32 9.43
C PHE A 168 1.24 2.99 8.09
N LEU A 169 0.57 2.32 7.16
CA LEU A 169 0.07 2.89 5.92
C LEU A 169 -0.85 4.09 6.21
N THR A 170 -1.77 3.94 7.17
CA THR A 170 -2.65 5.01 7.61
C THR A 170 -1.89 6.17 8.22
N LEU A 171 -0.92 5.91 9.11
CA LEU A 171 -0.10 6.97 9.72
C LEU A 171 0.69 7.74 8.66
N ARG A 172 1.25 7.05 7.67
CA ARG A 172 1.92 7.68 6.52
C ARG A 172 1.00 8.66 5.79
N ASP A 173 -0.24 8.24 5.51
CA ASP A 173 -1.20 9.05 4.76
C ASP A 173 -1.69 10.25 5.58
N VAL A 174 -1.82 10.10 6.89
CA VAL A 174 -2.20 11.18 7.81
C VAL A 174 -1.11 12.26 7.95
N VAL A 175 0.17 11.88 7.90
CA VAL A 175 1.30 12.82 8.00
C VAL A 175 1.48 13.66 6.73
N THR A 176 0.88 13.24 5.61
CA THR A 176 0.99 13.94 4.32
C THR A 176 0.08 15.12 4.23
#